data_6e428527b3f21395bfe29f9ecfbec94d
#
_entry.id   6e428527b3f21395bfe29f9ecfbec94d
#
_cell.length_a   1.000
_cell.length_b   1.000
_cell.length_c   1.000
_cell.angle_alpha   90.00
_cell.angle_beta   90.00
_cell.angle_gamma   90.00
#
_symmetry.space_group_name_H-M   'P 1'
#
loop_
_entity.id
_entity.type
_entity.pdbx_description
1 polymer ?
#
loop_
_entity_poly.entity_id
_entity_poly.type
_entity_poly.pdbx_seq_one_letter_code
_entity_poly.pdbx_strand_id
1 'polypeptide(L)'
;PWGQGFEEPIFYGDFELVEQRIVGEKHLKCNLKLQGTNSVLEGIAFFQEKLDSKKARVAYKLNVNSFRGNESLQLMIESIESS
;
A
#
# COMPACT_ATOMS: atom_id res chain seq x y z
N PRO A 1 21.03 20.44 -9.87
CA PRO A 1 20.15 19.39 -10.06
C PRO A 1 19.36 19.02 -8.89
N TRP A 2 18.78 19.94 -8.37
CA TRP A 2 17.99 19.76 -7.34
C TRP A 2 16.78 19.14 -7.77
N GLY A 3 16.27 18.31 -7.09
CA GLY A 3 15.13 17.58 -7.44
C GLY A 3 15.35 16.46 -8.37
N GLN A 4 16.46 16.47 -9.05
CA GLN A 4 16.73 15.39 -9.90
C GLN A 4 17.34 14.34 -9.06
N GLY A 5 16.95 13.17 -9.14
CA GLY A 5 17.42 12.14 -8.31
C GLY A 5 16.83 12.18 -6.91
N PHE A 6 15.91 13.10 -6.69
CA PHE A 6 15.26 13.15 -5.43
C PHE A 6 14.18 12.12 -5.45
N GLU A 7 14.49 10.97 -4.95
CA GLU A 7 13.56 9.84 -4.96
C GLU A 7 12.92 9.66 -3.61
N GLU A 8 11.66 9.30 -3.63
CA GLU A 8 10.98 8.97 -2.40
C GLU A 8 11.46 7.61 -1.93
N PRO A 9 11.64 7.42 -0.62
CA PRO A 9 12.08 6.13 -0.13
C PRO A 9 11.00 5.08 -0.33
N ILE A 10 11.44 3.87 -0.64
CA ILE A 10 10.55 2.73 -0.76
C ILE A 10 10.79 1.86 0.46
N PHE A 11 9.69 1.52 1.12
CA PHE A 11 9.75 0.69 2.30
C PHE A 11 9.26 -0.72 1.96
N TYR A 12 9.75 -1.68 2.70
CA TYR A 12 9.35 -3.06 2.50
C TYR A 12 8.80 -3.60 3.81
N GLY A 13 7.76 -4.39 3.74
CA GLY A 13 7.22 -4.99 4.94
C GLY A 13 6.33 -6.16 4.63
N ASP A 14 6.11 -6.98 5.66
CA ASP A 14 5.20 -8.11 5.57
C ASP A 14 3.89 -7.70 6.21
N PHE A 15 2.82 -7.87 5.47
CA PHE A 15 1.50 -7.46 5.91
C PHE A 15 0.51 -8.58 5.76
N GLU A 16 -0.55 -8.51 6.53
CA GLU A 16 -1.68 -9.41 6.40
C GLU A 16 -2.72 -8.69 5.55
N LEU A 17 -3.23 -9.37 4.54
CA LEU A 17 -4.26 -8.81 3.68
C LEU A 17 -5.61 -9.03 4.32
N VAL A 18 -6.14 -7.97 4.91
CA VAL A 18 -7.41 -8.03 5.61
C VAL A 18 -8.56 -8.04 4.63
N GLU A 19 -8.48 -7.17 3.63
CA GLU A 19 -9.52 -7.05 2.63
C GLU A 19 -8.90 -6.63 1.32
N GLN A 20 -9.42 -7.15 0.24
CA GLN A 20 -8.97 -6.79 -1.10
C GLN A 20 -10.16 -6.54 -1.99
N ARG A 21 -10.06 -5.54 -2.84
CA ARG A 21 -11.08 -5.34 -3.86
C ARG A 21 -10.47 -4.59 -5.03
N ILE A 22 -11.05 -4.83 -6.19
CA ILE A 22 -10.63 -4.15 -7.40
C ILE A 22 -11.48 -2.89 -7.53
N VAL A 23 -10.81 -1.77 -7.73
CA VAL A 23 -11.49 -0.49 -7.92
C VAL A 23 -11.05 0.10 -9.25
N GLY A 24 -11.90 0.93 -9.83
CA GLY A 24 -11.61 1.50 -11.13
C GLY A 24 -11.54 0.42 -12.18
N GLU A 25 -10.54 0.50 -13.02
CA GLU A 25 -10.43 -0.46 -14.10
C GLU A 25 -9.71 -1.73 -13.69
N LYS A 26 -8.56 -1.61 -13.07
CA LYS A 26 -7.78 -2.79 -12.68
C LYS A 26 -6.86 -2.48 -11.51
N HIS A 27 -7.30 -1.67 -10.60
CA HIS A 27 -6.45 -1.31 -9.46
C HIS A 27 -6.87 -2.10 -8.24
N LEU A 28 -5.91 -2.62 -7.52
CA LEU A 28 -6.18 -3.36 -6.30
C LEU A 28 -6.12 -2.41 -5.11
N LYS A 29 -7.22 -2.32 -4.39
CA LYS A 29 -7.26 -1.57 -3.15
C LYS A 29 -7.37 -2.58 -2.02
N CYS A 30 -6.50 -2.48 -1.05
CA CYS A 30 -6.48 -3.46 0.01
C CYS A 30 -6.25 -2.81 1.37
N ASN A 31 -6.72 -3.49 2.39
CA ASN A 31 -6.44 -3.10 3.75
C ASN A 31 -5.37 -4.04 4.26
N LEU A 32 -4.28 -3.44 4.72
CA LEU A 32 -3.10 -4.17 5.13
C LEU A 32 -2.90 -4.01 6.62
N LYS A 33 -2.68 -5.12 7.29
CA LYS A 33 -2.39 -5.11 8.70
C LYS A 33 -0.92 -5.44 8.90
N LEU A 34 -0.21 -4.55 9.58
CA LEU A 34 1.19 -4.78 9.84
C LEU A 34 1.32 -5.90 10.85
N GLN A 35 2.16 -6.88 10.54
CA GLN A 35 2.33 -8.04 11.41
C GLN A 35 2.82 -7.61 12.78
N GLY A 36 2.22 -8.20 13.80
CA GLY A 36 2.57 -7.89 15.17
C GLY A 36 1.84 -6.71 15.76
N THR A 37 0.96 -6.09 14.99
CA THR A 37 0.19 -4.94 15.47
C THR A 37 -1.27 -5.11 15.09
N ASN A 38 -2.11 -4.23 15.62
CA ASN A 38 -3.50 -4.18 15.21
C ASN A 38 -3.78 -3.00 14.28
N SER A 39 -2.72 -2.40 13.77
CA SER A 39 -2.87 -1.25 12.89
C SER A 39 -3.18 -1.71 11.46
N VAL A 40 -4.22 -1.15 10.89
CA VAL A 40 -4.62 -1.45 9.52
C VAL A 40 -4.42 -0.21 8.68
N LEU A 41 -3.73 -0.37 7.56
CA LEU A 41 -3.45 0.73 6.65
C LEU A 41 -4.05 0.42 5.28
N GLU A 42 -4.48 1.48 4.62
CA GLU A 42 -5.03 1.32 3.29
C GLU A 42 -3.90 1.39 2.27
N GLY A 43 -3.92 0.47 1.32
CA GLY A 43 -2.93 0.47 0.25
C GLY A 43 -3.61 0.36 -1.10
N ILE A 44 -2.97 0.92 -2.11
CA ILE A 44 -3.45 0.82 -3.47
C ILE A 44 -2.31 0.39 -4.38
N ALA A 45 -2.59 -0.61 -5.21
CA ALA A 45 -1.62 -1.11 -6.19
C ALA A 45 -2.26 -0.98 -7.57
N PHE A 46 -1.61 -0.22 -8.44
CA PHE A 46 -2.17 0.00 -9.77
C PHE A 46 -1.95 -1.22 -10.66
N PHE A 47 -2.97 -1.57 -11.40
CA PHE A 47 -2.92 -2.69 -12.35
C PHE A 47 -2.50 -4.00 -11.70
N GLN A 48 -3.03 -4.25 -10.52
CA GLN A 48 -2.72 -5.45 -9.77
C GLN A 48 -3.99 -6.24 -9.51
N GLU A 49 -3.92 -7.55 -9.70
CA GLU A 49 -5.04 -8.42 -9.41
C GLU A 49 -5.03 -8.83 -7.94
N LYS A 50 -6.15 -9.34 -7.47
CA LYS A 50 -6.24 -9.84 -6.11
C LYS A 50 -5.29 -11.01 -5.91
N LEU A 51 -4.77 -11.12 -4.71
CA LEU A 51 -3.90 -12.22 -4.35
C LEU A 51 -4.69 -13.30 -3.64
N ASP A 52 -4.28 -14.54 -3.84
CA ASP A 52 -4.94 -15.65 -3.19
C ASP A 52 -4.43 -15.89 -1.79
N SER A 53 -3.45 -15.15 -1.36
CA SER A 53 -2.83 -15.32 -0.06
C SER A 53 -3.35 -14.29 0.92
N LYS A 54 -3.37 -14.64 2.20
CA LYS A 54 -3.73 -13.69 3.23
C LYS A 54 -2.56 -12.86 3.70
N LYS A 55 -1.35 -13.21 3.28
CA LYS A 55 -0.15 -12.49 3.65
C LYS A 55 0.60 -12.08 2.41
N ALA A 56 1.24 -10.94 2.48
CA ALA A 56 1.98 -10.43 1.34
C ALA A 56 3.18 -9.62 1.80
N ARG A 57 4.21 -9.66 0.97
CA ARG A 57 5.34 -8.77 1.14
C ARG A 57 5.11 -7.61 0.20
N VAL A 58 5.16 -6.41 0.73
CA VAL A 58 4.79 -5.21 0.00
C VAL A 58 5.94 -4.24 -0.04
N ALA A 59 6.23 -3.73 -1.23
CA ALA A 59 7.14 -2.60 -1.39
C ALA A 59 6.26 -1.39 -1.65
N TYR A 60 6.43 -0.35 -0.87
CA TYR A 60 5.49 0.75 -0.91
C TYR A 60 6.14 2.10 -0.60
N LYS A 61 5.46 3.15 -1.02
CA LYS A 61 5.81 4.51 -0.63
C LYS A 61 4.69 5.05 0.23
N LEU A 62 5.04 5.92 1.15
CA LEU A 62 4.05 6.52 2.03
C LEU A 62 3.45 7.75 1.36
N ASN A 63 2.14 7.87 1.47
CA ASN A 63 1.44 9.02 0.95
C ASN A 63 0.48 9.53 2.03
N VAL A 64 0.59 10.80 2.34
CA VAL A 64 -0.26 11.40 3.34
C VAL A 64 -1.28 12.28 2.61
N ASN A 65 -2.54 11.95 2.78
CA ASN A 65 -3.63 12.73 2.21
C ASN A 65 -4.19 13.64 3.28
N SER A 66 -4.27 14.93 2.96
CA SER A 66 -4.81 15.89 3.88
C SER A 66 -6.05 16.51 3.25
N PHE A 67 -7.17 16.43 3.94
CA PHE A 67 -8.40 16.95 3.41
C PHE A 67 -9.24 17.51 4.54
N ARG A 68 -9.53 18.80 4.47
CA ARG A 68 -10.34 19.49 5.47
C ARG A 68 -9.84 19.28 6.91
N GLY A 69 -8.53 19.35 7.08
CA GLY A 69 -7.96 19.19 8.40
C GLY A 69 -7.78 17.77 8.86
N ASN A 70 -8.24 16.82 8.07
CA ASN A 70 -8.03 15.41 8.39
C ASN A 70 -6.88 14.86 7.58
N GLU A 71 -6.04 14.10 8.22
CA GLU A 71 -4.92 13.47 7.55
C GLU A 71 -5.10 11.97 7.58
N SER A 72 -4.84 11.32 6.46
CA SER A 72 -4.88 9.88 6.39
C SER A 72 -3.63 9.38 5.69
N LEU A 73 -3.15 8.24 6.13
CA LEU A 73 -1.96 7.64 5.57
C LEU A 73 -2.38 6.53 4.61
N GLN A 74 -1.83 6.58 3.42
CA GLN A 74 -2.11 5.57 2.41
C GLN A 74 -0.80 5.03 1.88
N LEU A 75 -0.75 3.75 1.63
CA LEU A 75 0.43 3.13 1.06
C LEU A 75 0.28 3.05 -0.45
N MET A 76 1.25 3.61 -1.15
CA MET A 76 1.29 3.50 -2.60
C MET A 76 2.13 2.29 -2.92
N ILE A 77 1.49 1.20 -3.26
CA ILE A 77 2.17 -0.07 -3.43
C ILE A 77 2.91 -0.11 -4.77
N GLU A 78 4.22 -0.33 -4.70
CA GLU A 78 5.03 -0.44 -5.89
C GLU A 78 5.09 -1.89 -6.36
N SER A 79 5.14 -2.82 -5.42
CA SER A 79 5.04 -4.22 -5.76
C SER A 79 4.46 -4.97 -4.57
N ILE A 80 3.78 -6.07 -4.86
CA ILE A 80 3.15 -6.88 -3.85
C ILE A 80 3.25 -8.33 -4.27
N GLU A 81 3.70 -9.17 -3.35
CA GLU A 81 3.89 -10.58 -3.62
C GLU A 81 3.27 -11.40 -2.50
N SER A 82 2.72 -12.55 -2.86
CA SER A 82 2.22 -13.49 -1.85
C SER A 82 3.39 -13.99 -1.01
N SER A 83 3.14 -14.11 0.25
CA SER A 83 4.18 -14.53 1.18
C SER A 83 3.82 -15.85 1.84
#